data_2b701afcefeb5a8371ff0f88b9aab578
#
_entry.id   2b701afcefeb5a8371ff0f88b9aab578
#
_cell.length_a   1.000
_cell.length_b   1.000
_cell.length_c   1.000
_cell.angle_alpha   90.00
_cell.angle_beta   90.00
_cell.angle_gamma   90.00
#
_symmetry.space_group_name_H-M   'P 1'
#
loop_
_entity.id
_entity.type
_entity.pdbx_description
1 polymer ?
#
loop_
_entity_poly.entity_id
_entity_poly.type
_entity_poly.pdbx_seq_one_letter_code
_entity_poly.pdbx_strand_id
1 'polypeptide(L)'
;MQTLKFVLIGFIVLSFMFVSCASARHSINASIPETAPVKTAASGYPESSSTPQKIRPDVPSSPELILGRGSIGSEKLAEFLLIVNPEIDEPFAYDFARMYVEEAAAEGVNHDIAFSQMCLETGFLAFGGMVKPDMNNFCGLGAIGPGYEGESFPSPQIGIRAQIQHLKAYATEEPPKQTLVDPRYRLVRYGSAPTIYGLAGSWASDREYGKKIKNILDNLYAVAYGS
;
A
#
# COMPACT_ATOMS: atom_id res chain seq x y z
N MET A 1 -7.42 25.59 32.43
CA MET A 1 -6.38 25.92 31.44
C MET A 1 -5.41 24.74 31.38
N GLN A 2 -5.65 23.81 30.46
CA GLN A 2 -4.71 22.70 30.18
C GLN A 2 -4.19 22.89 28.74
N THR A 3 -2.89 23.10 28.64
CA THR A 3 -2.17 23.30 27.39
C THR A 3 -1.99 21.96 26.67
N LEU A 4 -2.70 21.78 25.58
CA LEU A 4 -2.60 20.64 24.68
C LEU A 4 -1.28 20.80 23.88
N LYS A 5 -0.32 19.89 24.12
CA LYS A 5 0.92 19.83 23.37
C LYS A 5 0.65 19.14 22.03
N PHE A 6 0.64 19.91 20.95
CA PHE A 6 0.65 19.40 19.59
C PHE A 6 2.00 18.74 19.32
N VAL A 7 1.99 17.42 19.09
CA VAL A 7 3.12 16.73 18.50
C VAL A 7 3.05 16.92 16.99
N LEU A 8 3.97 17.74 16.48
CA LEU A 8 4.11 18.03 15.06
C LEU A 8 4.71 16.81 14.36
N ILE A 9 3.89 15.96 13.76
CA ILE A 9 4.35 14.89 12.88
C ILE A 9 4.70 15.53 11.54
N GLY A 10 6.00 15.62 11.25
CA GLY A 10 6.50 16.17 10.00
C GLY A 10 6.06 15.32 8.80
N PHE A 11 5.24 15.90 7.93
CA PHE A 11 4.90 15.33 6.64
C PHE A 11 6.10 15.42 5.70
N ILE A 12 6.73 14.29 5.39
CA ILE A 12 7.63 14.20 4.25
C ILE A 12 6.77 13.94 3.02
N VAL A 13 6.47 15.00 2.28
CA VAL A 13 5.89 14.89 0.93
C VAL A 13 6.99 14.40 0.00
N LEU A 14 7.00 13.10 -0.27
CA LEU A 14 7.92 12.51 -1.24
C LEU A 14 7.33 12.68 -2.64
N SER A 15 7.88 13.65 -3.37
CA SER A 15 7.56 13.91 -4.78
C SER A 15 8.00 12.72 -5.63
N PHE A 16 7.07 11.98 -6.22
CA PHE A 16 7.35 10.89 -7.14
C PHE A 16 7.62 11.43 -8.54
N MET A 17 8.91 11.53 -8.90
CA MET A 17 9.29 11.64 -10.31
C MET A 17 9.37 10.23 -10.93
N PHE A 18 8.46 9.95 -11.85
CA PHE A 18 8.57 8.78 -12.72
C PHE A 18 9.63 9.05 -13.78
N VAL A 19 10.79 8.40 -13.67
CA VAL A 19 11.78 8.38 -14.75
C VAL A 19 11.55 7.09 -15.54
N SER A 20 11.04 7.27 -16.75
CA SER A 20 11.01 6.21 -17.78
C SER A 20 12.44 6.00 -18.29
N CYS A 21 13.03 4.82 -18.08
CA CYS A 21 14.34 4.49 -18.63
C CYS A 21 14.17 3.57 -19.83
N ALA A 22 14.40 4.16 -21.01
CA ALA A 22 14.58 3.40 -22.25
C ALA A 22 15.98 2.74 -22.26
N SER A 23 16.03 1.47 -22.62
CA SER A 23 17.26 0.69 -22.80
C SER A 23 18.16 1.27 -23.87
N ALA A 24 19.42 1.50 -23.52
CA ALA A 24 20.54 1.49 -24.47
C ALA A 24 21.66 0.61 -23.90
N ARG A 25 21.91 -0.51 -24.58
CA ARG A 25 23.06 -1.37 -24.32
C ARG A 25 24.30 -0.70 -24.86
N HIS A 26 25.32 -0.50 -24.02
CA HIS A 26 26.69 -0.34 -24.48
C HIS A 26 27.62 -1.17 -23.59
N SER A 27 28.28 -2.13 -24.22
CA SER A 27 29.42 -2.88 -23.66
C SER A 27 30.64 -2.01 -23.70
N ILE A 28 31.35 -1.83 -22.59
CA ILE A 28 32.78 -1.52 -22.60
C ILE A 28 33.45 -2.29 -21.46
N ASN A 29 34.41 -3.09 -21.87
CA ASN A 29 35.38 -3.87 -21.11
C ASN A 29 36.48 -2.91 -20.61
N ALA A 30 36.80 -2.85 -19.34
CA ALA A 30 38.05 -2.30 -18.85
C ALA A 30 38.47 -2.89 -17.49
N SER A 31 39.67 -3.33 -17.48
CA SER A 31 40.51 -4.06 -16.55
C SER A 31 40.63 -3.46 -15.14
N ILE A 32 40.81 -4.38 -14.18
CA ILE A 32 41.15 -4.16 -12.76
C ILE A 32 42.67 -3.88 -12.67
N PRO A 33 43.12 -2.98 -11.80
CA PRO A 33 44.43 -3.08 -11.16
C PRO A 33 44.29 -3.40 -9.66
N GLU A 34 45.17 -4.30 -9.26
CA GLU A 34 45.42 -4.89 -7.96
C GLU A 34 46.24 -4.00 -7.05
N THR A 35 46.02 -4.18 -5.75
CA THR A 35 46.85 -3.96 -4.56
C THR A 35 47.09 -2.55 -3.99
N ALA A 36 46.73 -2.44 -2.71
CA ALA A 36 47.68 -2.26 -1.59
C ALA A 36 46.92 -2.28 -0.20
N PRO A 37 47.56 -2.73 0.88
CA PRO A 37 46.90 -2.99 2.16
C PRO A 37 46.80 -1.73 3.02
N VAL A 38 45.63 -1.49 3.62
CA VAL A 38 45.44 -0.41 4.62
C VAL A 38 45.28 -0.97 6.02
N LYS A 39 46.10 -0.43 6.88
CA LYS A 39 46.27 -0.71 8.31
C LYS A 39 45.00 -0.63 9.11
N THR A 40 44.84 -1.61 10.00
CA THR A 40 43.93 -1.65 11.14
C THR A 40 44.08 -0.40 12.02
N ALA A 41 43.02 0.40 12.12
CA ALA A 41 42.86 1.37 13.21
C ALA A 41 41.55 1.01 13.93
N ALA A 42 41.71 0.55 15.18
CA ALA A 42 40.63 0.37 16.11
C ALA A 42 40.06 1.76 16.47
N SER A 43 38.81 2.01 16.11
CA SER A 43 38.06 3.14 16.62
C SER A 43 36.71 2.62 17.12
N GLY A 44 36.52 2.80 18.45
CA GLY A 44 35.33 2.38 19.16
C GLY A 44 34.09 3.07 18.64
N TYR A 45 33.13 2.27 18.22
CA TYR A 45 31.78 2.73 18.03
C TYR A 45 31.09 2.83 19.38
N PRO A 46 30.40 3.96 19.71
CA PRO A 46 29.57 3.99 20.89
C PRO A 46 28.43 2.96 20.70
N GLU A 47 28.30 2.06 21.68
CA GLU A 47 27.12 1.19 21.81
C GLU A 47 25.87 2.06 21.75
N SER A 48 25.14 1.95 20.67
CA SER A 48 23.77 2.42 20.60
C SER A 48 22.98 1.64 21.63
N SER A 49 22.64 2.27 22.74
CA SER A 49 21.65 1.77 23.69
C SER A 49 20.30 1.70 22.99
N SER A 50 20.04 0.60 22.30
CA SER A 50 18.71 0.21 21.88
C SER A 50 17.91 -0.10 23.13
N THR A 51 17.21 0.91 23.67
CA THR A 51 16.14 0.68 24.63
C THR A 51 15.20 -0.34 23.98
N PRO A 52 14.92 -1.50 24.60
CA PRO A 52 13.98 -2.46 24.05
C PRO A 52 12.64 -1.76 23.90
N GLN A 53 12.18 -1.57 22.67
CA GLN A 53 10.86 -1.07 22.42
C GLN A 53 9.91 -2.09 23.05
N LYS A 54 9.19 -1.66 24.09
CA LYS A 54 8.23 -2.48 24.84
C LYS A 54 7.18 -2.94 23.83
N ILE A 55 7.35 -4.16 23.29
CA ILE A 55 6.34 -4.84 22.46
C ILE A 55 5.11 -4.90 23.34
N ARG A 56 4.06 -4.18 22.99
CA ARG A 56 2.76 -4.34 23.63
C ARG A 56 2.29 -5.74 23.30
N PRO A 57 2.06 -6.64 24.28
CA PRO A 57 1.85 -8.06 24.03
C PRO A 57 0.52 -8.37 23.33
N ASP A 58 -0.34 -7.38 23.10
CA ASP A 58 -1.73 -7.56 22.69
C ASP A 58 -2.08 -7.13 21.24
N VAL A 59 -1.12 -6.55 20.50
CA VAL A 59 -1.36 -6.21 19.09
C VAL A 59 -1.06 -7.42 18.21
N PRO A 60 -2.06 -8.00 17.50
CA PRO A 60 -1.82 -9.12 16.61
C PRO A 60 -0.87 -8.73 15.48
N SER A 61 -0.10 -9.69 14.96
CA SER A 61 0.72 -9.46 13.76
C SER A 61 -0.18 -9.20 12.56
N SER A 62 0.10 -8.16 11.80
CA SER A 62 -0.67 -7.85 10.59
C SER A 62 -0.41 -8.88 9.49
N PRO A 63 -1.42 -9.18 8.63
CA PRO A 63 -1.34 -10.22 7.62
C PRO A 63 -0.41 -9.84 6.44
N GLU A 64 0.04 -10.85 5.70
CA GLU A 64 0.84 -10.68 4.48
C GLU A 64 0.17 -11.34 3.26
N LEU A 65 -0.69 -12.35 3.48
CA LEU A 65 -1.41 -13.04 2.42
C LEU A 65 -2.58 -12.21 1.92
N ILE A 66 -2.64 -12.01 0.60
CA ILE A 66 -3.70 -11.23 -0.06
C ILE A 66 -5.06 -11.92 0.07
N LEU A 67 -5.09 -13.26 -0.05
CA LEU A 67 -6.31 -14.03 0.19
C LEU A 67 -6.55 -14.22 1.68
N GLY A 68 -7.82 -14.26 2.04
CA GLY A 68 -8.29 -14.46 3.40
C GLY A 68 -9.32 -13.42 3.83
N ARG A 69 -9.46 -13.28 5.14
CA ARG A 69 -10.35 -12.29 5.76
C ARG A 69 -9.52 -11.35 6.62
N GLY A 70 -9.75 -10.05 6.50
CA GLY A 70 -9.21 -9.07 7.42
C GLY A 70 -9.86 -9.21 8.81
N SER A 71 -9.19 -8.70 9.81
CA SER A 71 -9.62 -8.80 11.22
C SER A 71 -10.14 -7.48 11.79
N ILE A 72 -9.88 -6.37 11.09
CA ILE A 72 -10.27 -5.03 11.54
C ILE A 72 -11.69 -4.72 11.06
N GLY A 73 -12.58 -4.32 11.98
CA GLY A 73 -13.94 -3.92 11.64
C GLY A 73 -13.98 -2.60 10.85
N SER A 74 -15.05 -2.40 10.07
CA SER A 74 -15.23 -1.20 9.23
C SER A 74 -15.16 0.10 10.02
N GLU A 75 -15.63 0.11 11.27
CA GLU A 75 -15.58 1.27 12.14
C GLU A 75 -14.13 1.69 12.43
N LYS A 76 -13.26 0.72 12.71
CA LYS A 76 -11.84 0.98 12.99
C LYS A 76 -11.05 1.38 11.73
N LEU A 77 -11.43 0.86 10.57
CA LEU A 77 -10.89 1.32 9.29
C LEU A 77 -11.26 2.79 9.03
N ALA A 78 -12.52 3.17 9.27
CA ALA A 78 -12.99 4.55 9.13
C ALA A 78 -12.29 5.50 10.12
N GLU A 79 -12.22 5.13 11.41
CA GLU A 79 -11.52 5.89 12.44
C GLU A 79 -10.04 6.13 12.04
N PHE A 80 -9.35 5.09 11.58
CA PHE A 80 -7.97 5.23 11.09
C PHE A 80 -7.86 6.24 9.95
N LEU A 81 -8.76 6.16 8.97
CA LEU A 81 -8.76 7.06 7.82
C LEU A 81 -9.00 8.52 8.25
N LEU A 82 -9.94 8.77 9.16
CA LEU A 82 -10.25 10.09 9.71
C LEU A 82 -9.11 10.65 10.57
N ILE A 83 -8.36 9.80 11.28
CA ILE A 83 -7.17 10.22 12.03
C ILE A 83 -6.07 10.72 11.08
N VAL A 84 -5.87 10.03 9.95
CA VAL A 84 -4.79 10.37 9.01
C VAL A 84 -5.18 11.48 8.05
N ASN A 85 -6.44 11.52 7.62
CA ASN A 85 -6.99 12.55 6.74
C ASN A 85 -8.29 13.12 7.31
N PRO A 86 -8.21 14.12 8.19
CA PRO A 86 -9.38 14.72 8.85
C PRO A 86 -10.28 15.56 7.92
N GLU A 87 -9.87 15.78 6.65
CA GLU A 87 -10.68 16.51 5.66
C GLU A 87 -11.77 15.63 5.02
N ILE A 88 -11.75 14.31 5.28
CA ILE A 88 -12.74 13.38 4.74
C ILE A 88 -14.06 13.58 5.49
N ASP A 89 -15.16 13.62 4.74
CA ASP A 89 -16.51 13.58 5.31
C ASP A 89 -16.72 12.31 6.14
N GLU A 90 -17.08 12.47 7.40
CA GLU A 90 -17.17 11.36 8.36
C GLU A 90 -18.18 10.28 7.90
N PRO A 91 -19.43 10.59 7.51
CA PRO A 91 -20.37 9.61 6.96
C PRO A 91 -19.79 8.85 5.75
N PHE A 92 -19.10 9.54 4.85
CA PHE A 92 -18.45 8.91 3.72
C PHE A 92 -17.37 7.94 4.16
N ALA A 93 -16.53 8.28 5.13
CA ALA A 93 -15.46 7.40 5.62
C ALA A 93 -16.00 6.06 6.15
N TYR A 94 -17.09 6.09 6.91
CA TYR A 94 -17.75 4.87 7.44
C TYR A 94 -18.37 4.02 6.33
N ASP A 95 -19.10 4.63 5.40
CA ASP A 95 -19.66 3.91 4.25
C ASP A 95 -18.58 3.32 3.36
N PHE A 96 -17.52 4.07 3.11
CA PHE A 96 -16.38 3.63 2.29
C PHE A 96 -15.64 2.44 2.92
N ALA A 97 -15.35 2.49 4.20
CA ALA A 97 -14.73 1.39 4.93
C ALA A 97 -15.62 0.12 4.93
N ARG A 98 -16.93 0.29 5.08
CA ARG A 98 -17.90 -0.81 5.00
C ARG A 98 -17.87 -1.47 3.63
N MET A 99 -17.82 -0.69 2.54
CA MET A 99 -17.72 -1.22 1.16
C MET A 99 -16.46 -2.08 0.99
N TYR A 100 -15.30 -1.69 1.56
CA TYR A 100 -14.08 -2.51 1.52
C TYR A 100 -14.27 -3.87 2.18
N VAL A 101 -14.88 -3.89 3.37
CA VAL A 101 -15.14 -5.15 4.09
C VAL A 101 -16.09 -6.06 3.28
N GLU A 102 -17.17 -5.50 2.72
CA GLU A 102 -18.18 -6.25 1.97
C GLU A 102 -17.63 -6.81 0.65
N GLU A 103 -16.98 -5.97 -0.17
CA GLU A 103 -16.46 -6.36 -1.47
C GLU A 103 -15.30 -7.37 -1.35
N ALA A 104 -14.42 -7.16 -0.37
CA ALA A 104 -13.32 -8.08 -0.11
C ALA A 104 -13.81 -9.44 0.41
N ALA A 105 -14.81 -9.45 1.31
CA ALA A 105 -15.41 -10.69 1.81
C ALA A 105 -16.09 -11.49 0.69
N ALA A 106 -16.78 -10.81 -0.24
CA ALA A 106 -17.43 -11.46 -1.37
C ALA A 106 -16.43 -12.20 -2.28
N GLU A 107 -15.24 -11.63 -2.49
CA GLU A 107 -14.20 -12.23 -3.34
C GLU A 107 -13.22 -13.15 -2.58
N GLY A 108 -13.18 -13.10 -1.24
CA GLY A 108 -12.24 -13.85 -0.40
C GLY A 108 -10.85 -13.21 -0.33
N VAL A 109 -10.79 -11.89 -0.47
CA VAL A 109 -9.58 -11.06 -0.33
C VAL A 109 -9.54 -10.47 1.08
N ASN A 110 -8.35 -10.27 1.63
CA ASN A 110 -8.14 -9.65 2.92
C ASN A 110 -8.36 -8.13 2.80
N HIS A 111 -9.44 -7.63 3.42
CA HIS A 111 -9.80 -6.21 3.33
C HIS A 111 -8.80 -5.29 4.03
N ASP A 112 -8.09 -5.74 5.08
CA ASP A 112 -7.08 -4.92 5.75
C ASP A 112 -5.94 -4.59 4.78
N ILE A 113 -5.54 -5.57 3.96
CA ILE A 113 -4.52 -5.40 2.91
C ILE A 113 -5.02 -4.50 1.79
N ALA A 114 -6.22 -4.76 1.27
CA ALA A 114 -6.78 -3.97 0.18
C ALA A 114 -6.98 -2.50 0.59
N PHE A 115 -7.45 -2.27 1.81
CA PHE A 115 -7.61 -0.93 2.38
C PHE A 115 -6.26 -0.23 2.58
N SER A 116 -5.24 -0.94 3.09
CA SER A 116 -3.89 -0.38 3.24
C SER A 116 -3.24 -0.05 1.89
N GLN A 117 -3.50 -0.86 0.87
CA GLN A 117 -3.07 -0.56 -0.50
C GLN A 117 -3.76 0.71 -1.01
N MET A 118 -5.08 0.85 -0.86
CA MET A 118 -5.82 2.06 -1.21
C MET A 118 -5.23 3.30 -0.52
N CYS A 119 -4.93 3.22 0.77
CA CYS A 119 -4.29 4.31 1.50
C CYS A 119 -2.95 4.72 0.86
N LEU A 120 -2.14 3.74 0.43
CA LEU A 120 -0.87 4.00 -0.26
C LEU A 120 -1.08 4.69 -1.61
N GLU A 121 -1.98 4.14 -2.44
CA GLU A 121 -2.20 4.59 -3.83
C GLU A 121 -2.86 5.98 -3.92
N THR A 122 -3.74 6.30 -2.98
CA THR A 122 -4.48 7.56 -2.99
C THR A 122 -3.90 8.62 -2.03
N GLY A 123 -2.86 8.29 -1.28
CA GLY A 123 -2.40 9.13 -0.18
C GLY A 123 -3.50 9.35 0.86
N PHE A 124 -4.15 8.27 1.31
CA PHE A 124 -5.26 8.31 2.27
C PHE A 124 -6.44 9.16 1.76
N LEU A 125 -6.83 8.98 0.51
CA LEU A 125 -7.88 9.72 -0.22
C LEU A 125 -7.59 11.22 -0.40
N ALA A 126 -6.35 11.67 -0.23
CA ALA A 126 -5.96 13.04 -0.56
C ALA A 126 -5.78 13.29 -2.07
N PHE A 127 -5.53 12.23 -2.84
CA PHE A 127 -5.39 12.24 -4.30
C PHE A 127 -4.41 13.33 -4.80
N GLY A 128 -3.17 13.06 -4.92
CA GLY A 128 -2.17 14.02 -5.43
C GLY A 128 -1.64 13.73 -6.84
N GLY A 129 -2.11 12.63 -7.43
CA GLY A 129 -1.57 12.08 -8.68
C GLY A 129 -2.47 12.26 -9.91
N MET A 130 -2.31 11.33 -10.87
CA MET A 130 -3.08 11.29 -12.12
C MET A 130 -4.53 10.90 -11.88
N VAL A 131 -4.79 9.99 -10.96
CA VAL A 131 -6.15 9.58 -10.58
C VAL A 131 -6.82 10.68 -9.75
N LYS A 132 -8.07 11.00 -10.10
CA LYS A 132 -8.88 12.02 -9.44
C LYS A 132 -9.99 11.36 -8.61
N PRO A 133 -10.52 12.07 -7.57
CA PRO A 133 -11.59 11.53 -6.71
C PRO A 133 -12.83 11.06 -7.47
N ASP A 134 -13.25 11.78 -8.51
CA ASP A 134 -14.43 11.50 -9.33
C ASP A 134 -14.28 10.28 -10.24
N MET A 135 -13.04 9.77 -10.41
CA MET A 135 -12.81 8.53 -11.16
C MET A 135 -13.16 7.27 -10.37
N ASN A 136 -13.39 7.34 -9.06
CA ASN A 136 -13.63 6.19 -8.18
C ASN A 136 -12.56 5.08 -8.33
N ASN A 137 -11.33 5.45 -8.68
CA ASN A 137 -10.21 4.55 -8.89
C ASN A 137 -9.25 4.64 -7.69
N PHE A 138 -9.35 3.70 -6.78
CA PHE A 138 -8.66 3.77 -5.49
C PHE A 138 -7.32 3.04 -5.46
N CYS A 139 -6.85 2.55 -6.61
CA CYS A 139 -5.61 1.78 -6.70
C CYS A 139 -4.75 2.13 -7.93
N GLY A 140 -5.04 3.24 -8.59
CA GLY A 140 -4.29 3.65 -9.78
C GLY A 140 -4.46 2.73 -10.99
N LEU A 141 -5.54 1.95 -11.05
CA LEU A 141 -5.76 0.97 -12.11
C LEU A 141 -5.72 1.62 -13.49
N GLY A 142 -4.80 1.18 -14.35
CA GLY A 142 -4.62 1.73 -15.70
C GLY A 142 -3.85 3.04 -15.79
N ALA A 143 -3.45 3.66 -14.68
CA ALA A 143 -2.65 4.87 -14.66
C ALA A 143 -1.17 4.54 -14.91
N ILE A 144 -0.73 4.60 -16.18
CA ILE A 144 0.63 4.19 -16.57
C ILE A 144 1.49 5.33 -17.14
N GLY A 145 1.02 6.55 -17.07
CA GLY A 145 1.77 7.73 -17.50
C GLY A 145 0.92 8.75 -18.29
N PRO A 146 1.54 9.81 -18.82
CA PRO A 146 0.84 10.83 -19.57
C PRO A 146 0.00 10.26 -20.73
N GLY A 147 -1.27 10.66 -20.79
CA GLY A 147 -2.25 10.14 -21.76
C GLY A 147 -2.93 8.83 -21.36
N TYR A 148 -2.58 8.27 -20.20
CA TYR A 148 -3.20 7.09 -19.59
C TYR A 148 -3.50 7.39 -18.12
N GLU A 149 -4.52 8.20 -17.90
CA GLU A 149 -4.86 8.76 -16.57
C GLU A 149 -5.43 7.72 -15.60
N GLY A 150 -5.78 6.55 -16.10
CA GLY A 150 -6.37 5.44 -15.34
C GLY A 150 -7.81 5.16 -15.71
N GLU A 151 -8.32 4.06 -15.18
CA GLU A 151 -9.72 3.66 -15.35
C GLU A 151 -10.64 4.54 -14.49
N SER A 152 -11.89 4.70 -14.92
CA SER A 152 -12.93 5.37 -14.15
C SER A 152 -14.11 4.42 -13.92
N PHE A 153 -14.69 4.48 -12.70
CA PHE A 153 -15.78 3.60 -12.30
C PHE A 153 -17.03 4.41 -11.93
N PRO A 154 -18.25 3.84 -12.15
CA PRO A 154 -19.50 4.58 -11.96
C PRO A 154 -19.84 4.88 -10.51
N SER A 155 -19.22 4.20 -9.55
CA SER A 155 -19.42 4.43 -8.12
C SER A 155 -18.20 3.97 -7.31
N PRO A 156 -18.04 4.44 -6.07
CA PRO A 156 -16.99 3.96 -5.17
C PRO A 156 -17.01 2.45 -4.99
N GLN A 157 -18.17 1.85 -4.82
CA GLN A 157 -18.32 0.41 -4.66
C GLN A 157 -17.77 -0.38 -5.86
N ILE A 158 -18.03 0.07 -7.08
CA ILE A 158 -17.53 -0.60 -8.30
C ILE A 158 -16.00 -0.44 -8.42
N GLY A 159 -15.47 0.73 -8.08
CA GLY A 159 -14.02 0.95 -8.07
C GLY A 159 -13.30 0.08 -7.04
N ILE A 160 -13.86 -0.04 -5.83
CA ILE A 160 -13.36 -0.95 -4.79
C ILE A 160 -13.41 -2.40 -5.28
N ARG A 161 -14.53 -2.84 -5.86
CA ARG A 161 -14.66 -4.19 -6.44
C ARG A 161 -13.59 -4.44 -7.51
N ALA A 162 -13.33 -3.49 -8.40
CA ALA A 162 -12.29 -3.61 -9.42
C ALA A 162 -10.90 -3.81 -8.80
N GLN A 163 -10.55 -3.04 -7.78
CA GLN A 163 -9.29 -3.22 -7.03
C GLN A 163 -9.21 -4.61 -6.39
N ILE A 164 -10.28 -5.04 -5.71
CA ILE A 164 -10.34 -6.35 -5.04
C ILE A 164 -10.17 -7.49 -6.05
N GLN A 165 -10.85 -7.42 -7.19
CA GLN A 165 -10.74 -8.42 -8.26
C GLN A 165 -9.33 -8.44 -8.86
N HIS A 166 -8.70 -7.29 -9.02
CA HIS A 166 -7.31 -7.19 -9.50
C HIS A 166 -6.32 -7.80 -8.52
N LEU A 167 -6.46 -7.53 -7.21
CA LEU A 167 -5.66 -8.17 -6.15
C LEU A 167 -5.87 -9.69 -6.14
N LYS A 168 -7.11 -10.15 -6.28
CA LYS A 168 -7.43 -11.57 -6.39
C LYS A 168 -6.73 -12.23 -7.56
N ALA A 169 -6.72 -11.58 -8.74
CA ALA A 169 -6.03 -12.09 -9.91
C ALA A 169 -4.52 -12.30 -9.66
N TYR A 170 -3.88 -11.39 -8.95
CA TYR A 170 -2.48 -11.58 -8.55
C TYR A 170 -2.30 -12.73 -7.55
N ALA A 171 -3.26 -12.93 -6.66
CA ALA A 171 -3.11 -13.86 -5.54
C ALA A 171 -3.47 -15.31 -5.88
N THR A 172 -4.32 -15.56 -6.90
CA THR A 172 -4.83 -16.90 -7.23
C THR A 172 -5.23 -17.02 -8.70
N GLU A 173 -5.34 -18.26 -9.17
CA GLU A 173 -5.92 -18.59 -10.47
C GLU A 173 -7.46 -18.72 -10.43
N GLU A 174 -8.06 -18.66 -9.24
CA GLU A 174 -9.52 -18.74 -9.08
C GLU A 174 -10.21 -17.53 -9.71
N PRO A 175 -11.29 -17.72 -10.48
CA PRO A 175 -12.02 -16.63 -11.08
C PRO A 175 -12.72 -15.75 -10.03
N PRO A 176 -13.13 -14.51 -10.40
CA PRO A 176 -13.97 -13.68 -9.55
C PRO A 176 -15.26 -14.40 -9.19
N LYS A 177 -15.74 -14.19 -7.95
CA LYS A 177 -17.03 -14.72 -7.48
C LYS A 177 -18.20 -13.82 -7.85
N GLN A 178 -17.93 -12.52 -7.99
CA GLN A 178 -18.90 -11.51 -8.41
C GLN A 178 -18.76 -11.22 -9.90
N THR A 179 -19.70 -10.45 -10.45
CA THR A 179 -19.59 -9.90 -11.82
C THR A 179 -18.26 -9.16 -11.97
N LEU A 180 -17.50 -9.55 -13.00
CA LEU A 180 -16.22 -8.93 -13.30
C LEU A 180 -16.42 -7.48 -13.73
N VAL A 181 -15.81 -6.55 -12.97
CA VAL A 181 -15.83 -5.11 -13.24
C VAL A 181 -14.44 -4.52 -13.48
N ASP A 182 -13.39 -5.29 -13.19
CA ASP A 182 -12.02 -4.91 -13.49
C ASP A 182 -11.70 -5.09 -14.98
N PRO A 183 -11.52 -4.00 -15.76
CA PRO A 183 -11.24 -4.10 -17.19
C PRO A 183 -9.85 -4.65 -17.48
N ARG A 184 -8.97 -4.65 -16.49
CA ARG A 184 -7.58 -5.08 -16.62
C ARG A 184 -7.31 -6.46 -16.01
N TYR A 185 -8.32 -7.14 -15.49
CA TYR A 185 -8.23 -8.45 -14.85
C TYR A 185 -7.43 -9.45 -15.71
N ARG A 186 -7.73 -9.51 -17.02
CA ARG A 186 -7.10 -10.45 -17.95
C ARG A 186 -5.64 -10.13 -18.32
N LEU A 187 -5.14 -8.97 -17.90
CA LEU A 187 -3.75 -8.55 -18.13
C LEU A 187 -2.81 -9.03 -17.02
N VAL A 188 -3.35 -9.53 -15.92
CA VAL A 188 -2.60 -10.03 -14.78
C VAL A 188 -2.13 -11.46 -15.06
N ARG A 189 -0.90 -11.77 -14.66
CA ARG A 189 -0.46 -13.16 -14.54
C ARG A 189 -1.05 -13.75 -13.26
N TYR A 190 -2.06 -14.58 -13.41
CA TYR A 190 -2.82 -15.13 -12.28
C TYR A 190 -1.93 -15.91 -11.31
N GLY A 191 -2.17 -15.75 -10.00
CA GLY A 191 -1.46 -16.42 -8.94
C GLY A 191 0.01 -16.02 -8.77
N SER A 192 0.50 -14.98 -9.47
CA SER A 192 1.91 -14.59 -9.46
C SER A 192 2.38 -13.90 -8.18
N ALA A 193 1.46 -13.37 -7.36
CA ALA A 193 1.77 -12.62 -6.16
C ALA A 193 0.76 -12.93 -5.03
N PRO A 194 0.89 -14.06 -4.32
CA PRO A 194 -0.03 -14.41 -3.22
C PRO A 194 0.16 -13.55 -1.97
N THR A 195 1.26 -12.82 -1.85
CA THR A 195 1.58 -11.94 -0.73
C THR A 195 1.75 -10.49 -1.17
N ILE A 196 1.64 -9.54 -0.23
CA ILE A 196 1.90 -8.12 -0.47
C ILE A 196 3.31 -7.86 -1.05
N TYR A 197 4.30 -8.67 -0.68
CA TYR A 197 5.67 -8.53 -1.19
C TYR A 197 5.80 -8.96 -2.66
N GLY A 198 5.00 -9.94 -3.09
CA GLY A 198 4.95 -10.37 -4.49
C GLY A 198 4.40 -9.31 -5.45
N LEU A 199 3.72 -8.28 -4.94
CA LEU A 199 3.22 -7.17 -5.75
C LEU A 199 4.34 -6.25 -6.25
N ALA A 200 5.51 -6.26 -5.60
CA ALA A 200 6.69 -5.52 -6.05
C ALA A 200 7.22 -6.08 -7.39
N GLY A 201 7.34 -5.20 -8.39
CA GLY A 201 7.72 -5.58 -9.76
C GLY A 201 6.59 -6.15 -10.62
N SER A 202 5.41 -6.38 -10.03
CA SER A 202 4.21 -6.89 -10.72
C SER A 202 3.12 -5.81 -10.78
N TRP A 203 2.61 -5.40 -9.64
CA TRP A 203 1.67 -4.28 -9.51
C TRP A 203 2.38 -2.94 -9.71
N ALA A 204 3.45 -2.70 -8.98
CA ALA A 204 4.25 -1.49 -9.06
C ALA A 204 5.71 -1.81 -9.37
N SER A 205 6.39 -0.92 -10.10
CA SER A 205 7.82 -1.02 -10.38
C SER A 205 8.71 -0.83 -9.14
N ASP A 206 8.17 -0.24 -8.09
CA ASP A 206 8.84 -0.01 -6.82
C ASP A 206 9.09 -1.32 -6.07
N ARG A 207 10.36 -1.63 -5.83
CA ARG A 207 10.78 -2.85 -5.11
C ARG A 207 10.38 -2.84 -3.63
N GLU A 208 10.15 -1.67 -3.05
CA GLU A 208 9.73 -1.51 -1.66
C GLU A 208 8.20 -1.46 -1.50
N TYR A 209 7.45 -1.69 -2.59
CA TYR A 209 6.00 -1.56 -2.60
C TYR A 209 5.31 -2.37 -1.51
N GLY A 210 5.64 -3.66 -1.38
CA GLY A 210 5.09 -4.53 -0.36
C GLY A 210 5.41 -4.07 1.07
N LYS A 211 6.62 -3.53 1.30
CA LYS A 211 6.99 -2.95 2.60
C LYS A 211 6.22 -1.68 2.90
N LYS A 212 5.92 -0.86 1.91
CA LYS A 212 5.09 0.35 2.09
C LYS A 212 3.67 -0.02 2.50
N ILE A 213 3.05 -1.02 1.85
CA ILE A 213 1.76 -1.56 2.29
C ILE A 213 1.86 -2.10 3.72
N LYS A 214 2.89 -2.88 4.03
CA LYS A 214 3.09 -3.46 5.37
C LYS A 214 3.18 -2.39 6.46
N ASN A 215 3.90 -1.29 6.21
CA ASN A 215 4.02 -0.19 7.16
C ASN A 215 2.67 0.48 7.45
N ILE A 216 1.82 0.68 6.43
CA ILE A 216 0.48 1.23 6.64
C ILE A 216 -0.37 0.23 7.42
N LEU A 217 -0.29 -1.04 7.07
CA LEU A 217 -1.01 -2.12 7.73
C LEU A 217 -0.62 -2.26 9.21
N ASP A 218 0.68 -2.15 9.53
CA ASP A 218 1.16 -2.18 10.92
C ASP A 218 0.66 -0.98 11.73
N ASN A 219 0.61 0.21 11.13
CA ASN A 219 0.03 1.40 11.77
C ASN A 219 -1.48 1.26 11.98
N LEU A 220 -2.19 0.71 11.00
CA LEU A 220 -3.61 0.41 11.10
C LEU A 220 -3.89 -0.55 12.26
N TYR A 221 -3.09 -1.62 12.38
CA TYR A 221 -3.18 -2.58 13.49
C TYR A 221 -2.85 -1.94 14.85
N ALA A 222 -1.83 -1.08 14.89
CA ALA A 222 -1.48 -0.36 16.11
C ALA A 222 -2.61 0.56 16.58
N VAL A 223 -3.32 1.23 15.67
CA VAL A 223 -4.48 2.07 16.00
C VAL A 223 -5.68 1.21 16.41
N ALA A 224 -5.96 0.13 15.67
CA ALA A 224 -7.15 -0.69 15.92
C ALA A 224 -7.09 -1.47 17.25
N TYR A 225 -5.90 -1.94 17.64
CA TYR A 225 -5.69 -2.83 18.79
C TYR A 225 -4.84 -2.22 19.91
N GLY A 226 -4.29 -1.02 19.72
CA GLY A 226 -3.36 -0.39 20.67
C GLY A 226 -4.00 0.60 21.63
N SER A 227 -5.33 0.73 21.64
CA SER A 227 -6.12 1.61 22.53
C SER A 227 -6.50 0.93 23.83
#